data_6005e90b291fa1d45c919090b2ea65e1
#
_entry.id   6005e90b291fa1d45c919090b2ea65e1
#
_cell.length_a   1.000
_cell.length_b   1.000
_cell.length_c   1.000
_cell.angle_alpha   90.00
_cell.angle_beta   90.00
_cell.angle_gamma   90.00
#
_symmetry.space_group_name_H-M   'P 1'
#
loop_
_entity.id
_entity.type
_entity.pdbx_description
1 polymer ?
#
loop_
_entity_poly.entity_id
_entity_poly.type
_entity_poly.pdbx_seq_one_letter_code
_entity_poly.pdbx_strand_id
1 'polypeptide(L)'
;MSTLSGTRTGERRVAQTERLRMASFGALTMLVLQFVLGTAYNLYGTAPTASKSIGMFSSPLLAIHVVLGILIVLAAAMLVFRAVQARISPITATSVIGLLAVLGAFGAGSAFTNSGDNGASFGMALAAAIAMACYAVNLVILGKPRG
;
A
#
# COMPACT_ATOMS: atom_id res chain seq x y z
N MET A 1 36.78 24.73 -12.14
CA MET A 1 36.48 23.27 -12.06
C MET A 1 35.29 22.92 -11.13
N SER A 2 34.49 23.87 -10.63
CA SER A 2 33.42 23.65 -9.62
C SER A 2 31.99 23.50 -10.18
N THR A 3 31.76 23.74 -11.46
CA THR A 3 30.36 23.70 -12.05
C THR A 3 29.84 22.30 -12.34
N LEU A 4 30.70 21.32 -12.54
CA LEU A 4 30.29 19.92 -12.88
C LEU A 4 29.77 19.12 -11.66
N SER A 5 30.08 19.53 -10.44
CA SER A 5 29.60 18.85 -9.23
C SER A 5 28.14 19.17 -8.89
N GLY A 6 27.69 20.39 -9.17
CA GLY A 6 26.32 20.84 -8.87
C GLY A 6 25.25 20.20 -9.78
N THR A 7 25.58 19.99 -11.06
CA THR A 7 24.64 19.38 -12.03
C THR A 7 24.35 17.92 -11.70
N ARG A 8 25.35 17.13 -11.35
CA ARG A 8 25.19 15.71 -10.98
C ARG A 8 24.33 15.50 -9.72
N THR A 9 24.43 16.41 -8.75
CA THR A 9 23.61 16.35 -7.52
C THR A 9 22.16 16.68 -7.81
N GLY A 10 21.88 17.66 -8.68
CA GLY A 10 20.54 18.00 -9.13
C GLY A 10 19.85 16.84 -9.87
N GLU A 11 20.55 16.26 -10.85
CA GLU A 11 20.03 15.12 -11.62
C GLU A 11 19.70 13.90 -10.75
N ARG A 12 20.53 13.58 -9.78
CA ARG A 12 20.26 12.47 -8.83
C ARG A 12 19.01 12.71 -7.99
N ARG A 13 18.77 13.95 -7.53
CA ARG A 13 17.57 14.30 -6.76
C ARG A 13 16.30 14.21 -7.60
N VAL A 14 16.35 14.65 -8.85
CA VAL A 14 15.21 14.53 -9.78
C VAL A 14 14.88 13.07 -10.02
N ALA A 15 15.87 12.24 -10.37
CA ALA A 15 15.67 10.82 -10.59
C ALA A 15 15.12 10.09 -9.34
N GLN A 16 15.56 10.47 -8.14
CA GLN A 16 15.07 9.89 -6.89
C GLN A 16 13.61 10.27 -6.61
N THR A 17 13.22 11.53 -6.85
CA THR A 17 11.84 12.01 -6.71
C THR A 17 10.91 11.26 -7.67
N GLU A 18 11.33 11.08 -8.93
CA GLU A 18 10.55 10.37 -9.93
C GLU A 18 10.35 8.89 -9.56
N ARG A 19 11.40 8.23 -9.08
CA ARG A 19 11.31 6.85 -8.59
C ARG A 19 10.34 6.70 -7.41
N LEU A 20 10.32 7.65 -6.48
CA LEU A 20 9.36 7.67 -5.38
C LEU A 20 7.93 7.90 -5.87
N ARG A 21 7.75 8.80 -6.83
CA ARG A 21 6.46 9.07 -7.45
C ARG A 21 5.90 7.82 -8.14
N MET A 22 6.69 7.15 -8.97
CA MET A 22 6.30 5.93 -9.65
C MET A 22 6.00 4.80 -8.66
N ALA A 23 6.80 4.65 -7.59
CA ALA A 23 6.55 3.67 -6.56
C ALA A 23 5.25 3.94 -5.78
N SER A 24 4.95 5.21 -5.44
CA SER A 24 3.70 5.60 -4.79
C SER A 24 2.49 5.37 -5.69
N PHE A 25 2.62 5.67 -7.00
CA PHE A 25 1.57 5.40 -7.99
C PHE A 25 1.31 3.89 -8.11
N GLY A 26 2.36 3.08 -8.23
CA GLY A 26 2.24 1.63 -8.29
C GLY A 26 1.57 1.05 -7.03
N ALA A 27 1.98 1.49 -5.83
CA ALA A 27 1.38 1.06 -4.57
C ALA A 27 -0.10 1.45 -4.49
N LEU A 28 -0.47 2.67 -4.89
CA LEU A 28 -1.87 3.11 -4.94
C LEU A 28 -2.69 2.27 -5.92
N THR A 29 -2.19 2.01 -7.12
CA THR A 29 -2.87 1.17 -8.12
C THR A 29 -3.09 -0.25 -7.59
N MET A 30 -2.08 -0.86 -6.98
CA MET A 30 -2.20 -2.19 -6.38
C MET A 30 -3.22 -2.21 -5.25
N LEU A 31 -3.29 -1.17 -4.40
CA LEU A 31 -4.27 -1.05 -3.33
C LEU A 31 -5.71 -0.93 -3.87
N VAL A 32 -5.91 -0.16 -4.95
CA VAL A 32 -7.22 -0.07 -5.60
C VAL A 32 -7.66 -1.43 -6.15
N LEU A 33 -6.76 -2.15 -6.84
CA LEU A 33 -7.03 -3.51 -7.32
C LEU A 33 -7.34 -4.47 -6.18
N GLN A 34 -6.55 -4.40 -5.10
CA GLN A 34 -6.75 -5.19 -3.90
C GLN A 34 -8.12 -4.93 -3.25
N PHE A 35 -8.51 -3.65 -3.18
CA PHE A 35 -9.82 -3.25 -2.64
C PHE A 35 -10.96 -3.81 -3.49
N VAL A 36 -10.86 -3.73 -4.82
CA VAL A 36 -11.86 -4.29 -5.74
C VAL A 36 -11.96 -5.81 -5.58
N LEU A 37 -10.83 -6.51 -5.52
CA LEU A 37 -10.79 -7.97 -5.32
C LEU A 37 -11.40 -8.38 -3.98
N GLY A 38 -11.09 -7.65 -2.91
CA GLY A 38 -11.66 -7.89 -1.59
C GLY A 38 -13.16 -7.66 -1.55
N THR A 39 -13.64 -6.59 -2.17
CA THR A 39 -15.07 -6.30 -2.31
C THR A 39 -15.78 -7.36 -3.15
N ALA A 40 -15.19 -7.78 -4.26
CA ALA A 40 -15.74 -8.84 -5.09
C ALA A 40 -15.83 -10.17 -4.32
N TYR A 41 -14.80 -10.52 -3.53
CA TYR A 41 -14.87 -11.71 -2.68
C TYR A 41 -15.96 -11.59 -1.61
N ASN A 42 -16.13 -10.42 -1.00
CA ASN A 42 -17.15 -10.20 0.02
C ASN A 42 -18.58 -10.30 -0.53
N LEU A 43 -18.78 -9.96 -1.81
CA LEU A 43 -20.08 -10.02 -2.47
C LEU A 43 -20.41 -11.39 -3.07
N TYR A 44 -19.42 -12.08 -3.65
CA TYR A 44 -19.63 -13.29 -4.46
C TYR A 44 -18.94 -14.53 -3.89
N GLY A 45 -18.08 -14.36 -2.88
CA GLY A 45 -17.37 -15.46 -2.24
C GLY A 45 -18.18 -16.15 -1.17
N THR A 46 -17.64 -17.26 -0.65
CA THR A 46 -18.23 -17.94 0.51
C THR A 46 -17.82 -17.21 1.78
N ALA A 47 -18.79 -16.68 2.52
CA ALA A 47 -18.50 -16.00 3.79
C ALA A 47 -18.02 -17.02 4.86
N PRO A 48 -16.94 -16.71 5.62
CA PRO A 48 -16.61 -17.47 6.81
C PRO A 48 -17.69 -17.26 7.88
N THR A 49 -17.78 -18.22 8.80
CA THR A 49 -18.67 -18.14 9.96
C THR A 49 -17.88 -18.38 11.23
N ALA A 50 -18.45 -18.02 12.39
CA ALA A 50 -17.80 -18.26 13.68
C ALA A 50 -17.46 -19.73 13.95
N SER A 51 -18.16 -20.65 13.28
CA SER A 51 -17.94 -22.10 13.40
C SER A 51 -17.10 -22.71 12.27
N LYS A 52 -16.80 -21.94 11.19
CA LYS A 52 -16.09 -22.45 10.00
C LYS A 52 -15.18 -21.37 9.41
N SER A 53 -13.90 -21.50 9.68
CA SER A 53 -12.86 -20.71 9.02
C SER A 53 -12.75 -21.08 7.53
N ILE A 54 -12.27 -20.11 6.73
CA ILE A 54 -12.00 -20.31 5.30
C ILE A 54 -10.49 -20.26 5.10
N GLY A 55 -9.94 -21.28 4.45
CA GLY A 55 -8.52 -21.30 4.08
C GLY A 55 -8.20 -20.15 3.10
N MET A 56 -7.07 -19.48 3.30
CA MET A 56 -6.62 -18.34 2.47
C MET A 56 -6.52 -18.66 0.96
N PHE A 57 -6.45 -19.94 0.60
CA PHE A 57 -6.36 -20.43 -0.77
C PHE A 57 -7.57 -21.29 -1.18
N SER A 58 -8.70 -21.16 -0.48
CA SER A 58 -9.92 -21.95 -0.74
C SER A 58 -10.61 -21.60 -2.06
N SER A 59 -10.35 -20.42 -2.63
CA SER A 59 -10.86 -20.01 -3.93
C SER A 59 -9.80 -19.24 -4.71
N PRO A 60 -9.81 -19.27 -6.06
CA PRO A 60 -8.84 -18.52 -6.87
C PRO A 60 -8.88 -17.02 -6.59
N LEU A 61 -10.07 -16.44 -6.38
CA LEU A 61 -10.23 -15.02 -6.10
C LEU A 61 -9.57 -14.62 -4.77
N LEU A 62 -9.77 -15.43 -3.72
CA LEU A 62 -9.15 -15.20 -2.42
C LEU A 62 -7.63 -15.39 -2.48
N ALA A 63 -7.17 -16.42 -3.21
CA ALA A 63 -5.74 -16.67 -3.41
C ALA A 63 -5.04 -15.48 -4.09
N ILE A 64 -5.63 -14.92 -5.17
CA ILE A 64 -5.09 -13.74 -5.85
C ILE A 64 -5.08 -12.54 -4.90
N HIS A 65 -6.17 -12.33 -4.13
CA HIS A 65 -6.25 -11.27 -3.14
C HIS A 65 -5.14 -11.39 -2.09
N VAL A 66 -4.90 -12.57 -1.53
CA VAL A 66 -3.85 -12.80 -0.52
C VAL A 66 -2.45 -12.57 -1.10
N VAL A 67 -2.17 -13.12 -2.29
CA VAL A 67 -0.86 -12.93 -2.96
C VAL A 67 -0.61 -11.46 -3.26
N LEU A 68 -1.60 -10.76 -3.82
CA LEU A 68 -1.49 -9.32 -4.09
C LEU A 68 -1.30 -8.53 -2.79
N GLY A 69 -1.97 -8.92 -1.70
CA GLY A 69 -1.78 -8.31 -0.37
C GLY A 69 -0.34 -8.43 0.13
N ILE A 70 0.29 -9.59 -0.02
CA ILE A 70 1.70 -9.78 0.33
C ILE A 70 2.60 -8.88 -0.52
N LEU A 71 2.36 -8.80 -1.83
CA LEU A 71 3.12 -7.94 -2.72
C LEU A 71 2.98 -6.45 -2.35
N ILE A 72 1.80 -6.03 -1.90
CA ILE A 72 1.56 -4.66 -1.42
C ILE A 72 2.37 -4.38 -0.14
N VAL A 73 2.43 -5.32 0.81
CA VAL A 73 3.27 -5.17 2.01
C VAL A 73 4.73 -4.97 1.63
N LEU A 74 5.25 -5.78 0.71
CA LEU A 74 6.64 -5.65 0.22
C LEU A 74 6.88 -4.31 -0.50
N ALA A 75 5.94 -3.90 -1.35
CA ALA A 75 6.01 -2.62 -2.06
C ALA A 75 5.96 -1.43 -1.07
N ALA A 76 5.10 -1.48 -0.05
CA ALA A 76 4.99 -0.47 0.99
C ALA A 76 6.28 -0.38 1.83
N ALA A 77 6.86 -1.50 2.23
CA ALA A 77 8.14 -1.54 2.95
C ALA A 77 9.28 -0.95 2.10
N MET A 78 9.34 -1.31 0.81
CA MET A 78 10.32 -0.74 -0.12
C MET A 78 10.13 0.77 -0.31
N LEU A 79 8.88 1.25 -0.34
CA LEU A 79 8.58 2.68 -0.44
C LEU A 79 9.08 3.44 0.80
N VAL A 80 8.85 2.92 2.01
CA VAL A 80 9.39 3.49 3.25
C VAL A 80 10.92 3.57 3.18
N PHE A 81 11.59 2.48 2.81
CA PHE A 81 13.04 2.43 2.69
C PHE A 81 13.57 3.51 1.74
N ARG A 82 12.96 3.65 0.55
CA ARG A 82 13.33 4.68 -0.43
C ARG A 82 13.04 6.09 0.07
N ALA A 83 11.94 6.31 0.79
CA ALA A 83 11.58 7.61 1.35
C ALA A 83 12.57 8.06 2.43
N VAL A 84 13.02 7.14 3.29
CA VAL A 84 14.06 7.39 4.29
C VAL A 84 15.39 7.76 3.61
N GLN A 85 15.79 7.03 2.58
CA GLN A 85 17.01 7.34 1.82
C GLN A 85 16.94 8.70 1.13
N ALA A 86 15.77 9.10 0.65
CA ALA A 86 15.56 10.40 0.03
C ALA A 86 15.56 11.57 1.02
N ARG A 87 15.46 11.29 2.32
CA ARG A 87 15.41 12.27 3.41
C ARG A 87 14.29 13.32 3.22
N ILE A 88 13.16 12.91 2.70
CA ILE A 88 11.97 13.78 2.51
C ILE A 88 10.98 13.45 3.64
N SER A 89 11.07 14.18 4.76
CA SER A 89 10.28 13.92 5.98
C SER A 89 8.79 13.69 5.74
N PRO A 90 8.05 14.53 4.99
CA PRO A 90 6.62 14.30 4.80
C PRO A 90 6.32 13.00 4.03
N ILE A 91 7.14 12.63 3.04
CA ILE A 91 6.99 11.38 2.29
C ILE A 91 7.31 10.18 3.19
N THR A 92 8.31 10.30 4.04
CA THR A 92 8.65 9.24 5.00
C THR A 92 7.49 9.01 5.97
N ALA A 93 6.93 10.07 6.56
CA ALA A 93 5.83 9.97 7.50
C ALA A 93 4.58 9.32 6.87
N THR A 94 4.15 9.80 5.72
CA THR A 94 2.98 9.23 5.00
C THR A 94 3.23 7.80 4.53
N SER A 95 4.45 7.46 4.12
CA SER A 95 4.80 6.09 3.73
C SER A 95 4.80 5.13 4.93
N VAL A 96 5.26 5.57 6.10
CA VAL A 96 5.22 4.77 7.34
C VAL A 96 3.77 4.55 7.79
N ILE A 97 2.94 5.60 7.80
CA ILE A 97 1.51 5.47 8.13
C ILE A 97 0.82 4.53 7.13
N GLY A 98 1.11 4.67 5.83
CA GLY A 98 0.59 3.80 4.79
C GLY A 98 0.99 2.33 4.99
N LEU A 99 2.24 2.05 5.34
CA LEU A 99 2.71 0.69 5.65
C LEU A 99 1.99 0.11 6.88
N LEU A 100 1.86 0.89 7.97
CA LEU A 100 1.14 0.44 9.17
C LEU A 100 -0.33 0.15 8.86
N ALA A 101 -0.96 0.97 8.04
CA ALA A 101 -2.33 0.75 7.58
C ALA A 101 -2.45 -0.53 6.73
N VAL A 102 -1.50 -0.78 5.82
CA VAL A 102 -1.47 -2.04 5.02
C VAL A 102 -1.31 -3.26 5.92
N LEU A 103 -0.44 -3.20 6.92
CA LEU A 103 -0.25 -4.29 7.90
C LEU A 103 -1.52 -4.49 8.73
N GLY A 104 -2.17 -3.41 9.16
CA GLY A 104 -3.46 -3.47 9.85
C GLY A 104 -4.57 -4.10 9.01
N ALA A 105 -4.65 -3.73 7.72
CA ALA A 105 -5.58 -4.34 6.77
C ALA A 105 -5.32 -5.85 6.60
N PHE A 106 -4.05 -6.26 6.52
CA PHE A 106 -3.66 -7.66 6.42
C PHE A 106 -4.06 -8.45 7.67
N GLY A 107 -3.81 -7.90 8.87
CA GLY A 107 -4.23 -8.50 10.14
C GLY A 107 -5.75 -8.64 10.27
N ALA A 108 -6.49 -7.59 9.91
CA ALA A 108 -7.95 -7.59 9.90
C ALA A 108 -8.52 -8.61 8.88
N GLY A 109 -7.91 -8.72 7.69
CA GLY A 109 -8.27 -9.73 6.70
C GLY A 109 -8.06 -11.16 7.21
N SER A 110 -6.96 -11.42 7.92
CA SER A 110 -6.71 -12.70 8.58
C SER A 110 -7.75 -13.01 9.67
N ALA A 111 -8.12 -12.03 10.50
CA ALA A 111 -9.17 -12.19 11.50
C ALA A 111 -10.53 -12.48 10.84
N PHE A 112 -10.87 -11.79 9.75
CA PHE A 112 -12.11 -12.04 9.00
C PHE A 112 -12.18 -13.47 8.46
N THR A 113 -11.12 -14.00 7.86
CA THR A 113 -11.11 -15.36 7.31
C THR A 113 -11.25 -16.43 8.39
N ASN A 114 -10.87 -16.12 9.63
CA ASN A 114 -10.95 -17.05 10.76
C ASN A 114 -12.33 -17.05 11.43
N SER A 115 -13.01 -15.92 11.52
CA SER A 115 -14.23 -15.77 12.33
C SER A 115 -15.45 -15.23 11.59
N GLY A 116 -15.28 -14.66 10.39
CA GLY A 116 -16.35 -14.00 9.67
C GLY A 116 -16.82 -12.68 10.32
N ASP A 117 -16.01 -12.10 11.20
CA ASP A 117 -16.36 -10.88 11.93
C ASP A 117 -16.52 -9.69 10.97
N ASN A 118 -17.69 -9.09 10.97
CA ASN A 118 -18.00 -7.89 10.17
C ASN A 118 -17.14 -6.68 10.59
N GLY A 119 -16.77 -6.57 11.86
CA GLY A 119 -15.87 -5.53 12.35
C GLY A 119 -14.46 -5.66 11.74
N ALA A 120 -13.97 -6.89 11.59
CA ALA A 120 -12.69 -7.15 10.92
C ALA A 120 -12.75 -6.78 9.42
N SER A 121 -13.87 -7.08 8.73
CA SER A 121 -14.07 -6.69 7.34
C SER A 121 -14.09 -5.16 7.17
N PHE A 122 -14.81 -4.46 8.04
CA PHE A 122 -14.83 -3.00 8.05
C PHE A 122 -13.46 -2.40 8.38
N GLY A 123 -12.75 -2.94 9.38
CA GLY A 123 -11.41 -2.51 9.76
C GLY A 123 -10.40 -2.66 8.61
N MET A 124 -10.50 -3.75 7.85
CA MET A 124 -9.68 -3.97 6.65
C MET A 124 -9.95 -2.89 5.58
N ALA A 125 -11.22 -2.59 5.31
CA ALA A 125 -11.60 -1.57 4.33
C ALA A 125 -11.14 -0.17 4.75
N LEU A 126 -11.30 0.19 6.02
CA LEU A 126 -10.86 1.48 6.58
C LEU A 126 -9.34 1.62 6.51
N ALA A 127 -8.60 0.59 6.90
CA ALA A 127 -7.15 0.59 6.83
C ALA A 127 -6.64 0.70 5.37
N ALA A 128 -7.28 0.02 4.42
CA ALA A 128 -6.97 0.16 2.99
C ALA A 128 -7.22 1.60 2.49
N ALA A 129 -8.33 2.23 2.90
CA ALA A 129 -8.65 3.62 2.56
C ALA A 129 -7.59 4.60 3.10
N ILE A 130 -7.13 4.42 4.35
CA ILE A 130 -6.04 5.21 4.95
C ILE A 130 -4.75 5.05 4.15
N ALA A 131 -4.37 3.83 3.78
CA ALA A 131 -3.18 3.57 2.97
C ALA A 131 -3.27 4.25 1.59
N MET A 132 -4.41 4.16 0.91
CA MET A 132 -4.66 4.83 -0.36
C MET A 132 -4.53 6.35 -0.23
N ALA A 133 -5.11 6.95 0.82
CA ALA A 133 -5.00 8.38 1.08
C ALA A 133 -3.54 8.80 1.29
N CYS A 134 -2.75 8.04 2.07
CA CYS A 134 -1.33 8.30 2.29
C CYS A 134 -0.53 8.31 0.98
N TYR A 135 -0.75 7.33 0.10
CA TYR A 135 -0.01 7.26 -1.18
C TYR A 135 -0.51 8.29 -2.20
N ALA A 136 -1.78 8.67 -2.17
CA ALA A 136 -2.29 9.80 -2.94
C ALA A 136 -1.64 11.12 -2.50
N VAL A 137 -1.50 11.36 -1.18
CA VAL A 137 -0.77 12.51 -0.64
C VAL A 137 0.69 12.53 -1.10
N ASN A 138 1.36 11.37 -1.12
CA ASN A 138 2.71 11.26 -1.66
C ASN A 138 2.78 11.75 -3.11
N LEU A 139 1.82 11.36 -3.95
CA LEU A 139 1.78 11.78 -5.35
C LEU A 139 1.60 13.29 -5.48
N VAL A 140 0.74 13.90 -4.66
CA VAL A 140 0.53 15.35 -4.64
C VAL A 140 1.80 16.10 -4.22
N ILE A 141 2.47 15.64 -3.16
CA ILE A 141 3.71 16.28 -2.66
C ILE A 141 4.84 16.16 -3.70
N LEU A 142 5.00 14.97 -4.31
CA LEU A 142 6.04 14.71 -5.29
C LEU A 142 5.75 15.31 -6.67
N GLY A 143 4.50 15.64 -6.97
CA GLY A 143 4.08 16.27 -8.21
C GLY A 143 4.22 17.80 -8.24
N LYS A 144 4.47 18.45 -7.09
CA LYS A 144 4.62 19.93 -7.06
C LYS A 144 5.93 20.33 -7.73
N PRO A 145 5.89 21.31 -8.67
CA PRO A 145 7.10 21.90 -9.22
C PRO A 145 7.92 22.48 -8.08
N ARG A 146 9.19 22.12 -8.03
CA ARG A 146 10.14 22.77 -7.12
C ARG A 146 10.64 24.03 -7.84
N GLY A 147 10.08 25.20 -7.46
CA GLY A 147 10.59 26.50 -7.89
C GLY A 147 12.01 26.74 -7.37
#